data_1a696a4b158320e0b30c26d405eec404
#
_entry.id   1a696a4b158320e0b30c26d405eec404
#
_cell.length_a   1.000
_cell.length_b   1.000
_cell.length_c   1.000
_cell.angle_alpha   90.00
_cell.angle_beta   90.00
_cell.angle_gamma   90.00
#
_symmetry.space_group_name_H-M   'P 1'
#
loop_
_entity.id
_entity.type
_entity.pdbx_description
1 polymer ?
#
loop_
_entity_poly.entity_id
_entity_poly.type
_entity_poly.pdbx_seq_one_letter_code
_entity_poly.pdbx_strand_id
1 'polypeptide(L)'
;MNYEELNPEVKATIAFMEKSQKRLVGKAEGEVLVFSPDEVLYFEKVDEKTFAYTDGDVIQLDMSLYSIEIMLDDARYFRCSKSMIVNVSKVSKLKSLPSNRIDVTLTNGEHIIISRTYASDFRRLLKGEG
;
A
#
# COMPACT_ATOMS: atom_id res chain seq x y z
N MET A 1 -2.89 -17.23 25.72
CA MET A 1 -4.00 -18.12 25.36
C MET A 1 -3.72 -18.79 24.02
N ASN A 2 -3.97 -20.07 23.93
CA ASN A 2 -3.80 -20.80 22.68
C ASN A 2 -5.03 -20.54 21.80
N TYR A 3 -4.80 -20.20 20.53
CA TYR A 3 -5.88 -19.98 19.56
C TYR A 3 -6.83 -21.18 19.46
N GLU A 4 -6.28 -22.38 19.54
CA GLU A 4 -7.07 -23.62 19.42
C GLU A 4 -8.06 -23.83 20.56
N GLU A 5 -7.87 -23.16 21.67
CA GLU A 5 -8.75 -23.28 22.82
C GLU A 5 -9.97 -22.35 22.74
N LEU A 6 -10.00 -21.47 21.71
CA LEU A 6 -11.13 -20.56 21.53
C LEU A 6 -12.33 -21.28 20.95
N ASN A 7 -13.53 -20.81 21.29
CA ASN A 7 -14.74 -21.40 20.72
C ASN A 7 -14.89 -21.02 19.24
N PRO A 8 -15.73 -21.71 18.47
CA PRO A 8 -15.85 -21.46 17.03
C PRO A 8 -16.27 -20.04 16.66
N GLU A 9 -17.12 -19.40 17.45
CA GLU A 9 -17.55 -18.03 17.18
C GLU A 9 -16.40 -17.04 17.32
N VAL A 10 -15.60 -17.20 18.37
CA VAL A 10 -14.44 -16.35 18.60
C VAL A 10 -13.40 -16.59 17.51
N LYS A 11 -13.18 -17.85 17.13
CA LYS A 11 -12.24 -18.18 16.03
C LYS A 11 -12.69 -17.55 14.73
N ALA A 12 -13.98 -17.60 14.41
CA ALA A 12 -14.51 -16.98 13.20
C ALA A 12 -14.34 -15.47 13.21
N THR A 13 -14.55 -14.84 14.37
CA THR A 13 -14.38 -13.40 14.53
C THR A 13 -12.91 -12.99 14.32
N ILE A 14 -11.99 -13.74 14.91
CA ILE A 14 -10.55 -13.49 14.75
C ILE A 14 -10.14 -13.67 13.29
N ALA A 15 -10.60 -14.74 12.64
CA ALA A 15 -10.29 -14.99 11.25
C ALA A 15 -10.82 -13.88 10.34
N PHE A 16 -12.02 -13.37 10.61
CA PHE A 16 -12.59 -12.26 9.87
C PHE A 16 -11.75 -11.00 10.03
N MET A 17 -11.35 -10.68 11.26
CA MET A 17 -10.51 -9.51 11.54
C MET A 17 -9.16 -9.62 10.85
N GLU A 18 -8.52 -10.77 10.90
CA GLU A 18 -7.23 -11.00 10.22
C GLU A 18 -7.37 -10.84 8.71
N LYS A 19 -8.47 -11.34 8.15
CA LYS A 19 -8.73 -11.28 6.73
C LYS A 19 -9.01 -9.86 6.25
N SER A 20 -9.76 -9.07 7.04
CA SER A 20 -10.12 -7.70 6.67
C SER A 20 -9.09 -6.67 7.11
N GLN A 21 -8.21 -7.01 8.04
CA GLN A 21 -7.15 -6.13 8.56
C GLN A 21 -5.79 -6.82 8.44
N LYS A 22 -5.33 -6.94 7.21
CA LYS A 22 -4.03 -7.54 6.96
C LYS A 22 -2.94 -6.75 7.68
N ARG A 23 -1.88 -7.46 8.08
CA ARG A 23 -0.74 -6.85 8.75
C ARG A 23 0.51 -7.06 7.91
N LEU A 24 1.38 -6.07 7.97
CA LEU A 24 2.71 -6.14 7.37
C LEU A 24 3.75 -6.10 8.47
N VAL A 25 4.88 -6.73 8.22
CA VAL A 25 6.00 -6.77 9.15
C VAL A 25 7.24 -6.28 8.42
N GLY A 26 7.98 -5.39 9.04
CA GLY A 26 9.20 -4.87 8.45
C GLY A 26 10.16 -4.35 9.50
N LYS A 27 11.25 -3.74 9.03
CA LYS A 27 12.31 -3.25 9.92
C LYS A 27 12.52 -1.75 9.72
N ALA A 28 12.63 -1.03 10.84
CA ALA A 28 12.96 0.38 10.83
C ALA A 28 13.83 0.69 12.06
N GLU A 29 14.98 1.32 11.83
CA GLU A 29 15.90 1.75 12.90
C GLU A 29 16.23 0.65 13.90
N GLY A 30 16.47 -0.55 13.41
CA GLY A 30 16.85 -1.69 14.25
C GLY A 30 15.71 -2.37 14.97
N GLU A 31 14.48 -1.92 14.75
CA GLU A 31 13.31 -2.53 15.37
C GLU A 31 12.46 -3.25 14.32
N VAL A 32 11.72 -4.25 14.77
CA VAL A 32 10.72 -4.93 13.94
C VAL A 32 9.38 -4.25 14.19
N LEU A 33 8.77 -3.75 13.13
CA LEU A 33 7.48 -3.08 13.21
C LEU A 33 6.39 -3.96 12.59
N VAL A 34 5.23 -3.97 13.24
CA VAL A 34 4.01 -4.60 12.71
C VAL A 34 3.03 -3.47 12.46
N PHE A 35 2.52 -3.36 11.24
CA PHE A 35 1.70 -2.21 10.88
C PHE A 35 0.60 -2.61 9.89
N SER A 36 -0.43 -1.77 9.79
CA SER A 36 -1.53 -1.97 8.86
C SER A 36 -1.18 -1.35 7.50
N PRO A 37 -1.56 -1.99 6.39
CA PRO A 37 -1.43 -1.36 5.08
C PRO A 37 -2.13 0.00 4.99
N ASP A 38 -3.20 0.22 5.75
CA ASP A 38 -3.91 1.50 5.77
C ASP A 38 -3.05 2.67 6.23
N GLU A 39 -1.98 2.39 6.97
CA GLU A 39 -1.06 3.42 7.44
C GLU A 39 -0.03 3.80 6.39
N VAL A 40 0.09 3.03 5.31
CA VAL A 40 1.12 3.23 4.29
C VAL A 40 0.68 4.25 3.28
N LEU A 41 1.55 5.23 2.99
CA LEU A 41 1.35 6.20 1.94
C LEU A 41 1.69 5.59 0.58
N TYR A 42 2.82 4.94 0.50
CA TYR A 42 3.26 4.25 -0.71
C TYR A 42 4.36 3.25 -0.38
N PHE A 43 4.54 2.29 -1.30
CA PHE A 43 5.63 1.32 -1.27
C PHE A 43 6.57 1.64 -2.44
N GLU A 44 7.85 1.52 -2.20
CA GLU A 44 8.84 1.80 -3.26
C GLU A 44 9.97 0.79 -3.23
N LYS A 45 10.41 0.38 -4.41
CA LYS A 45 11.61 -0.45 -4.56
C LYS A 45 12.79 0.44 -4.88
N VAL A 46 13.83 0.38 -4.06
CA VAL A 46 15.07 1.15 -4.22
C VAL A 46 16.24 0.20 -4.01
N ASP A 47 17.13 0.09 -5.00
CA ASP A 47 18.34 -0.76 -4.91
C ASP A 47 18.02 -2.19 -4.45
N GLU A 48 17.06 -2.83 -5.09
CA GLU A 48 16.65 -4.21 -4.81
C GLU A 48 15.99 -4.40 -3.44
N LYS A 49 15.70 -3.33 -2.72
CA LYS A 49 15.01 -3.37 -1.43
C LYS A 49 13.64 -2.72 -1.55
N THR A 50 12.68 -3.24 -0.81
CA THR A 50 11.32 -2.70 -0.81
C THR A 50 11.06 -1.98 0.51
N PHE A 51 10.50 -0.78 0.41
CA PHE A 51 10.20 0.05 1.57
C PHE A 51 8.73 0.45 1.59
N ALA A 52 8.17 0.52 2.79
CA ALA A 52 6.86 1.11 3.03
C ALA A 52 7.07 2.45 3.73
N TYR A 53 6.41 3.49 3.24
CA TYR A 53 6.51 4.83 3.80
C TYR A 53 5.20 5.16 4.51
N THR A 54 5.30 5.47 5.79
CA THR A 54 4.16 5.94 6.59
C THR A 54 4.43 7.39 6.99
N ASP A 55 3.52 8.01 7.75
CA ASP A 55 3.73 9.39 8.20
C ASP A 55 4.99 9.55 9.07
N GLY A 56 5.35 8.53 9.82
CA GLY A 56 6.47 8.62 10.75
C GLY A 56 7.65 7.72 10.45
N ASP A 57 7.50 6.74 9.57
CA ASP A 57 8.51 5.71 9.41
C ASP A 57 8.81 5.38 7.96
N VAL A 58 10.02 4.90 7.73
CA VAL A 58 10.42 4.24 6.48
C VAL A 58 10.77 2.81 6.87
N ILE A 59 9.99 1.86 6.40
CA ILE A 59 10.03 0.48 6.87
C ILE A 59 10.49 -0.43 5.74
N GLN A 60 11.58 -1.15 5.96
CA GLN A 60 12.06 -2.12 4.96
C GLN A 60 11.28 -3.41 5.08
N LEU A 61 10.75 -3.87 3.95
CA LEU A 61 9.99 -5.11 3.86
C LEU A 61 10.82 -6.19 3.15
N ASP A 62 10.61 -7.43 3.57
CA ASP A 62 11.21 -8.59 2.92
C ASP A 62 10.20 -9.20 1.94
N MET A 63 9.71 -8.36 1.04
CA MET A 63 8.71 -8.73 0.03
C MET A 63 8.96 -7.91 -1.23
N SER A 64 8.64 -8.48 -2.39
CA SER A 64 8.65 -7.72 -3.63
C SER A 64 7.37 -6.91 -3.76
N LEU A 65 7.38 -5.89 -4.63
CA LEU A 65 6.17 -5.14 -4.93
C LEU A 65 5.09 -6.05 -5.50
N TYR A 66 5.47 -7.00 -6.33
CA TYR A 66 4.53 -7.98 -6.90
C TYR A 66 3.85 -8.79 -5.80
N SER A 67 4.61 -9.28 -4.82
CA SER A 67 4.06 -10.01 -3.68
C SER A 67 3.10 -9.15 -2.87
N ILE A 68 3.42 -7.87 -2.70
CA ILE A 68 2.56 -6.94 -1.99
C ILE A 68 1.23 -6.76 -2.73
N GLU A 69 1.28 -6.60 -4.06
CA GLU A 69 0.06 -6.48 -4.88
C GLU A 69 -0.85 -7.69 -4.70
N ILE A 70 -0.27 -8.89 -4.74
CA ILE A 70 -1.04 -10.12 -4.59
C ILE A 70 -1.61 -10.25 -3.19
N MET A 71 -0.79 -9.98 -2.17
CA MET A 71 -1.21 -10.13 -0.79
C MET A 71 -2.33 -9.16 -0.41
N LEU A 72 -2.22 -7.91 -0.83
CA LEU A 72 -3.22 -6.91 -0.49
C LEU A 72 -4.48 -7.08 -1.32
N ASP A 73 -4.33 -7.40 -2.62
CA ASP A 73 -5.45 -7.65 -3.53
C ASP A 73 -6.58 -6.63 -3.35
N ASP A 74 -6.22 -5.35 -3.40
CA ASP A 74 -7.12 -4.25 -3.10
C ASP A 74 -6.76 -3.10 -4.05
N ALA A 75 -7.76 -2.60 -4.77
CA ALA A 75 -7.58 -1.55 -5.77
C ALA A 75 -7.03 -0.24 -5.18
N ARG A 76 -7.14 -0.03 -3.86
CA ARG A 76 -6.56 1.14 -3.21
C ARG A 76 -5.04 1.18 -3.31
N TYR A 77 -4.40 0.01 -3.47
CA TYR A 77 -2.94 -0.08 -3.58
C TYR A 77 -2.58 -0.23 -5.04
N PHE A 78 -2.38 0.89 -5.69
CA PHE A 78 -2.26 0.99 -7.14
C PHE A 78 -0.80 1.06 -7.59
N ARG A 79 -0.42 0.16 -8.53
CA ARG A 79 0.91 0.19 -9.13
C ARG A 79 0.99 1.43 -10.02
N CYS A 80 1.77 2.42 -9.62
CA CYS A 80 1.83 3.70 -10.33
C CYS A 80 3.12 3.88 -11.15
N SER A 81 4.06 2.96 -10.99
CA SER A 81 5.26 2.88 -11.81
C SER A 81 5.87 1.48 -11.63
N LYS A 82 6.97 1.22 -12.33
CA LYS A 82 7.65 -0.07 -12.17
C LYS A 82 8.19 -0.28 -10.76
N SER A 83 8.45 0.79 -10.04
CA SER A 83 9.11 0.73 -8.74
C SER A 83 8.24 1.23 -7.58
N MET A 84 6.95 1.50 -7.81
CA MET A 84 6.14 2.11 -6.76
C MET A 84 4.68 1.66 -6.80
N ILE A 85 4.11 1.48 -5.59
CA ILE A 85 2.69 1.27 -5.37
C ILE A 85 2.21 2.40 -4.46
N VAL A 86 1.17 3.13 -4.87
CA VAL A 86 0.61 4.21 -4.07
C VAL A 86 -0.69 3.77 -3.41
N ASN A 87 -0.91 4.21 -2.18
CA ASN A 87 -2.19 4.02 -1.50
C ASN A 87 -3.12 5.15 -1.94
N VAL A 88 -4.08 4.83 -2.80
CA VAL A 88 -4.97 5.83 -3.40
C VAL A 88 -5.81 6.54 -2.34
N SER A 89 -6.11 5.88 -1.22
CA SER A 89 -6.87 6.51 -0.14
C SER A 89 -6.10 7.65 0.54
N LYS A 90 -4.79 7.74 0.30
CA LYS A 90 -3.94 8.82 0.84
C LYS A 90 -3.70 9.94 -0.15
N VAL A 91 -4.33 9.90 -1.32
CA VAL A 91 -4.22 10.97 -2.31
C VAL A 91 -5.17 12.11 -1.94
N SER A 92 -4.64 13.32 -1.81
CA SER A 92 -5.45 14.49 -1.48
C SER A 92 -5.85 15.29 -2.73
N LYS A 93 -5.00 15.31 -3.74
CA LYS A 93 -5.32 16.00 -5.01
C LYS A 93 -4.41 15.49 -6.12
N LEU A 94 -4.81 15.76 -7.35
CA LEU A 94 -4.02 15.37 -8.51
C LEU A 94 -4.04 16.46 -9.57
N LYS A 95 -3.03 16.41 -10.44
CA LYS A 95 -2.88 17.36 -11.54
C LYS A 95 -2.34 16.62 -12.75
N SER A 96 -2.99 16.79 -13.90
CA SER A 96 -2.50 16.22 -15.14
C SER A 96 -1.24 16.94 -15.61
N LEU A 97 -0.27 16.16 -16.06
CA LEU A 97 0.99 16.67 -16.57
C LEU A 97 1.11 16.38 -18.06
N PRO A 98 2.02 17.06 -18.77
CA PRO A 98 2.32 16.73 -20.17
C PRO A 98 2.75 15.27 -20.30
N SER A 99 2.56 14.70 -21.50
CA SER A 99 2.94 13.33 -21.83
C SER A 99 2.15 12.29 -21.03
N ASN A 100 0.89 12.60 -20.73
CA ASN A 100 -0.04 11.67 -20.08
C ASN A 100 0.47 11.14 -18.73
N ARG A 101 1.15 11.98 -17.97
CA ARG A 101 1.56 11.67 -16.59
C ARG A 101 0.62 12.39 -15.63
N ILE A 102 0.60 11.96 -14.37
CA ILE A 102 -0.24 12.57 -13.34
C ILE A 102 0.61 12.85 -12.11
N ASP A 103 0.54 14.08 -11.62
CA ASP A 103 1.17 14.45 -10.35
C ASP A 103 0.11 14.30 -9.26
N VAL A 104 0.31 13.38 -8.33
CA VAL A 104 -0.58 13.21 -7.18
C VAL A 104 0.08 13.76 -5.94
N THR A 105 -0.69 14.47 -5.13
CA THR A 105 -0.24 14.96 -3.83
C THR A 105 -0.87 14.10 -2.75
N LEU A 106 -0.05 13.57 -1.86
CA LEU A 106 -0.51 12.74 -0.76
C LEU A 106 -0.90 13.61 0.45
N THR A 107 -1.57 12.99 1.41
CA THR A 107 -2.05 13.68 2.61
C THR A 107 -0.95 14.32 3.44
N ASN A 108 0.29 13.81 3.33
CA ASN A 108 1.44 14.39 4.03
C ASN A 108 2.15 15.48 3.22
N GLY A 109 1.63 15.83 2.03
CA GLY A 109 2.20 16.86 1.18
C GLY A 109 3.23 16.37 0.16
N GLU A 110 3.63 15.12 0.22
CA GLU A 110 4.55 14.56 -0.77
C GLU A 110 3.88 14.42 -2.13
N HIS A 111 4.68 14.50 -3.18
CA HIS A 111 4.22 14.33 -4.56
C HIS A 111 4.75 13.03 -5.15
N ILE A 112 3.89 12.34 -5.88
CA ILE A 112 4.25 11.12 -6.60
C ILE A 112 3.77 11.27 -8.04
N ILE A 113 4.59 10.84 -8.98
CA ILE A 113 4.23 10.87 -10.40
C ILE A 113 3.70 9.51 -10.82
N ILE A 114 2.46 9.48 -11.29
CA ILE A 114 1.92 8.30 -11.95
C ILE A 114 2.50 8.30 -13.37
N SER A 115 3.21 7.24 -13.71
CA SER A 115 3.86 7.18 -15.02
C SER A 115 2.84 7.05 -16.15
N ARG A 116 3.24 7.45 -17.35
CA ARG A 116 2.40 7.40 -18.54
C ARG A 116 1.76 6.03 -18.75
N THR A 117 2.51 4.98 -18.51
CA THR A 117 2.04 3.60 -18.70
C THR A 117 0.82 3.28 -17.83
N TYR A 118 0.76 3.85 -16.62
CA TYR A 118 -0.29 3.53 -15.65
C TYR A 118 -1.36 4.61 -15.52
N ALA A 119 -1.21 5.74 -16.20
CA ALA A 119 -2.09 6.89 -16.02
C ALA A 119 -3.55 6.61 -16.42
N SER A 120 -3.76 5.89 -17.51
CA SER A 120 -5.13 5.56 -17.97
C SER A 120 -5.85 4.68 -16.96
N ASP A 121 -5.17 3.67 -16.43
CA ASP A 121 -5.75 2.77 -15.43
C ASP A 121 -6.05 3.53 -14.14
N PHE A 122 -5.18 4.47 -13.76
CA PHE A 122 -5.40 5.29 -12.58
C PHE A 122 -6.67 6.15 -12.73
N ARG A 123 -6.85 6.77 -13.90
CA ARG A 123 -8.04 7.57 -14.16
C ARG A 123 -9.31 6.74 -14.11
N ARG A 124 -9.25 5.51 -14.66
CA ARG A 124 -10.41 4.61 -14.60
C ARG A 124 -10.73 4.20 -13.16
N LEU A 125 -9.71 3.93 -12.37
CA LEU A 125 -9.88 3.60 -10.96
C LEU A 125 -10.61 4.73 -10.22
N LEU A 126 -10.20 5.96 -10.44
CA LEU A 126 -10.81 7.12 -9.80
C LEU A 126 -12.27 7.32 -10.20
N LYS A 127 -12.65 6.86 -11.39
CA LYS A 127 -14.04 6.93 -11.85
C LYS A 127 -14.88 5.76 -11.40
N GLY A 128 -14.30 4.81 -10.66
CA GLY A 128 -15.01 3.63 -10.21
C GLY A 128 -15.15 2.55 -11.26
N GLU A 129 -14.39 2.63 -12.35
CA GLU A 129 -14.44 1.67 -13.46
C GLU A 129 -13.38 0.59 -13.34
N GLY A 130 -12.70 0.55 -12.20
CA GLY A 130 -11.62 -0.36 -11.94
C GLY A 130 -11.73 -1.78 -12.42
#